data_4fcf009ce991aea01a75cb991f09aec1
#
_entry.id   4fcf009ce991aea01a75cb991f09aec1
#
_cell.length_a   1.000
_cell.length_b   1.000
_cell.length_c   1.000
_cell.angle_alpha   90.00
_cell.angle_beta   90.00
_cell.angle_gamma   90.00
#
_symmetry.space_group_name_H-M   'P 1'
#
loop_
_entity.id
_entity.type
_entity.pdbx_description
1 polymer ?
#
loop_
_entity_poly.entity_id
_entity_poly.type
_entity_poly.pdbx_seq_one_letter_code
_entity_poly.pdbx_strand_id
1 'polypeptide(L)'
;MREYTYGPFQSRRLGLSLGVDILPKQKICSFNCVYCEIGPTIHHVSPVKMIKFPPSHNFRKELKDILKYFPHLNSITFGYNGEPTLNENLFDFHKIVTTVRDELVWKNEEPLITIFTNSTTLILKEVRERIKQFDLVIAKLDAATERDYRRTNRPHPESPDIETIIKSLSKLKLEMKHSKLAIQCLIYNSYRNDFISNNNDENIIKLAEAIKRINPNKVQIYSVARIPAEYFVFSIDEERKKWIVKKFEEVIDNDLMEINYY
;
A
#
# COMPACT_ATOMS: atom_id res chain seq x y z
N MET A 1 24.56 -2.10 11.92
CA MET A 1 23.46 -1.18 11.52
C MET A 1 22.54 -1.97 10.60
N ARG A 2 21.21 -1.87 10.78
CA ARG A 2 20.25 -2.57 9.90
C ARG A 2 20.18 -1.84 8.55
N GLU A 3 20.21 -2.60 7.47
CA GLU A 3 20.22 -2.09 6.10
C GLU A 3 18.83 -2.15 5.47
N TYR A 4 18.11 -3.25 5.73
CA TYR A 4 16.82 -3.56 5.10
C TYR A 4 15.65 -3.51 6.07
N THR A 5 15.88 -3.83 7.36
CA THR A 5 14.80 -3.96 8.32
C THR A 5 14.63 -2.72 9.19
N TYR A 6 13.39 -2.36 9.51
CA TYR A 6 13.04 -1.25 10.40
C TYR A 6 11.86 -1.63 11.30
N GLY A 7 11.75 -0.95 12.44
CA GLY A 7 10.77 -1.31 13.48
C GLY A 7 11.28 -2.45 14.38
N PRO A 8 10.40 -3.37 14.90
CA PRO A 8 8.97 -3.45 14.59
C PRO A 8 8.14 -2.32 15.19
N PHE A 9 6.94 -2.08 14.61
CA PHE A 9 5.98 -1.08 15.05
C PHE A 9 4.63 -1.71 15.32
N GLN A 10 3.90 -1.16 16.30
CA GLN A 10 2.50 -1.49 16.51
C GLN A 10 1.66 -0.81 15.42
N SER A 11 1.21 -1.59 14.46
CA SER A 11 0.33 -1.13 13.38
C SER A 11 -1.13 -1.32 13.77
N ARG A 12 -1.96 -0.30 13.59
CA ARG A 12 -3.42 -0.41 13.79
C ARG A 12 -4.06 -1.44 12.86
N ARG A 13 -3.44 -1.73 11.72
CA ARG A 13 -3.96 -2.57 10.63
C ARG A 13 -3.35 -3.96 10.56
N LEU A 14 -2.11 -4.11 11.01
CA LEU A 14 -1.30 -5.33 10.83
C LEU A 14 -0.78 -5.90 12.15
N GLY A 15 -1.17 -5.33 13.31
CA GLY A 15 -0.61 -5.71 14.59
C GLY A 15 0.88 -5.35 14.70
N LEU A 16 1.66 -6.14 15.43
CA LEU A 16 3.12 -5.93 15.52
C LEU A 16 3.76 -6.30 14.18
N SER A 17 4.34 -5.31 13.51
CA SER A 17 4.84 -5.44 12.14
C SER A 17 6.30 -5.04 12.01
N LEU A 18 7.13 -5.95 11.46
CA LEU A 18 8.50 -5.65 11.06
C LEU A 18 8.49 -5.17 9.60
N GLY A 19 9.06 -3.99 9.35
CA GLY A 19 9.20 -3.47 8.00
C GLY A 19 10.44 -4.01 7.29
N VAL A 20 10.31 -4.26 6.00
CA VAL A 20 11.40 -4.62 5.07
C VAL A 20 11.40 -3.61 3.94
N ASP A 21 12.46 -2.82 3.84
CA ASP A 21 12.68 -1.87 2.75
C ASP A 21 13.63 -2.48 1.72
N ILE A 22 13.15 -2.60 0.51
CA ILE A 22 13.87 -3.24 -0.60
C ILE A 22 14.25 -2.25 -1.70
N LEU A 23 14.19 -0.96 -1.39
CA LEU A 23 14.61 0.12 -2.28
C LEU A 23 15.91 0.75 -1.77
N PRO A 24 16.68 1.45 -2.63
CA PRO A 24 17.78 2.28 -2.18
C PRO A 24 17.33 3.32 -1.13
N LYS A 25 18.27 3.84 -0.35
CA LYS A 25 18.01 4.74 0.80
C LYS A 25 17.21 6.02 0.47
N GLN A 26 17.16 6.43 -0.79
CA GLN A 26 16.39 7.59 -1.22
C GLN A 26 15.01 7.16 -1.71
N LYS A 27 13.99 7.98 -1.44
CA LYS A 27 12.62 7.70 -1.86
C LYS A 27 12.50 7.58 -3.38
N ILE A 28 12.10 6.40 -3.87
CA ILE A 28 11.85 6.11 -5.28
C ILE A 28 10.40 5.68 -5.44
N CYS A 29 9.61 6.45 -6.17
CA CYS A 29 8.19 6.18 -6.33
C CYS A 29 7.68 6.69 -7.68
N SER A 30 6.63 6.07 -8.19
CA SER A 30 5.88 6.57 -9.34
C SER A 30 4.81 7.60 -8.97
N PHE A 31 4.63 7.87 -7.67
CA PHE A 31 3.77 8.92 -7.12
C PHE A 31 4.56 9.96 -6.35
N ASN A 32 4.00 11.18 -6.28
CA ASN A 32 4.44 12.24 -5.39
C ASN A 32 3.24 12.76 -4.58
N CYS A 33 2.63 11.86 -3.79
CA CYS A 33 1.37 12.13 -3.07
C CYS A 33 1.48 13.31 -2.12
N VAL A 34 0.48 14.17 -2.11
CA VAL A 34 0.41 15.37 -1.25
C VAL A 34 0.39 15.04 0.24
N TYR A 35 -0.07 13.86 0.61
CA TYR A 35 -0.21 13.39 2.01
C TYR A 35 0.95 12.50 2.50
N CYS A 36 1.98 12.26 1.68
CA CYS A 36 3.00 11.26 1.99
C CYS A 36 3.80 11.59 3.26
N GLU A 37 3.78 10.70 4.25
CA GLU A 37 4.51 10.87 5.52
C GLU A 37 6.05 10.80 5.37
N ILE A 38 6.53 10.28 4.24
CA ILE A 38 7.98 10.22 3.91
C ILE A 38 8.44 11.51 3.23
N GLY A 39 7.52 12.46 3.02
CA GLY A 39 7.79 13.70 2.32
C GLY A 39 7.74 13.58 0.78
N PRO A 40 8.21 14.59 0.06
CA PRO A 40 8.25 14.63 -1.40
C PRO A 40 9.06 13.49 -1.99
N THR A 41 8.71 13.07 -3.22
CA THR A 41 9.43 12.01 -3.91
C THR A 41 10.69 12.56 -4.58
N ILE A 42 11.84 12.06 -4.15
CA ILE A 42 13.17 12.46 -4.66
C ILE A 42 13.38 11.91 -6.06
N HIS A 43 13.18 10.60 -6.23
CA HIS A 43 13.27 9.94 -7.54
C HIS A 43 11.86 9.59 -8.02
N HIS A 44 11.25 10.53 -8.75
CA HIS A 44 9.94 10.33 -9.37
C HIS A 44 10.14 9.61 -10.70
N VAL A 45 9.79 8.32 -10.75
CA VAL A 45 10.13 7.43 -11.87
C VAL A 45 8.89 6.85 -12.54
N SER A 46 9.04 6.49 -13.80
CA SER A 46 8.04 5.76 -14.57
C SER A 46 7.72 4.40 -13.93
N PRO A 47 6.44 3.99 -13.83
CA PRO A 47 6.06 2.69 -13.27
C PRO A 47 6.51 1.50 -14.14
N VAL A 48 6.91 1.73 -15.39
CA VAL A 48 7.46 0.69 -16.27
C VAL A 48 8.99 0.62 -16.23
N LYS A 49 9.64 1.58 -15.56
CA LYS A 49 11.10 1.59 -15.39
C LYS A 49 11.47 0.84 -14.11
N MET A 50 11.65 -0.48 -14.25
CA MET A 50 12.07 -1.32 -13.14
C MET A 50 13.50 -0.99 -12.68
N ILE A 51 13.72 -1.21 -11.38
CA ILE A 51 15.00 -0.94 -10.70
C ILE A 51 15.61 -2.28 -10.33
N LYS A 52 16.87 -2.47 -10.69
CA LYS A 52 17.63 -3.64 -10.29
C LYS A 52 18.35 -3.37 -8.96
N PHE A 53 17.81 -3.94 -7.90
CA PHE A 53 18.37 -3.83 -6.55
C PHE A 53 18.19 -5.19 -5.83
N PRO A 54 19.11 -6.15 -6.06
CA PRO A 54 19.04 -7.48 -5.49
C PRO A 54 19.36 -7.47 -3.99
N PRO A 55 18.88 -8.48 -3.21
CA PRO A 55 19.24 -8.62 -1.82
C PRO A 55 20.77 -8.86 -1.69
N SER A 56 21.39 -8.17 -0.73
CA SER A 56 22.79 -8.46 -0.40
C SER A 56 22.89 -9.80 0.34
N HIS A 57 24.13 -10.35 0.39
CA HIS A 57 24.41 -11.57 1.15
C HIS A 57 24.10 -11.46 2.65
N ASN A 58 24.03 -10.24 3.19
CA ASN A 58 23.72 -9.99 4.60
C ASN A 58 22.21 -9.97 4.90
N PHE A 59 21.35 -9.79 3.89
CA PHE A 59 19.90 -9.62 4.11
C PHE A 59 19.27 -10.77 4.91
N ARG A 60 19.55 -12.02 4.53
CA ARG A 60 19.04 -13.19 5.23
C ARG A 60 19.48 -13.22 6.70
N LYS A 61 20.75 -12.90 6.97
CA LYS A 61 21.29 -12.87 8.34
C LYS A 61 20.62 -11.77 9.15
N GLU A 62 20.54 -10.54 8.63
CA GLU A 62 19.89 -9.42 9.30
C GLU A 62 18.44 -9.75 9.68
N LEU A 63 17.68 -10.30 8.71
CA LEU A 63 16.29 -10.68 8.93
C LEU A 63 16.16 -11.76 10.01
N LYS A 64 16.95 -12.83 9.93
CA LYS A 64 16.92 -13.93 10.91
C LYS A 64 17.31 -13.46 12.31
N ASP A 65 18.31 -12.59 12.41
CA ASP A 65 18.79 -12.07 13.69
C ASP A 65 17.73 -11.20 14.37
N ILE A 66 17.00 -10.37 13.63
CA ILE A 66 15.93 -9.54 14.23
C ILE A 66 14.69 -10.36 14.59
N LEU A 67 14.24 -11.26 13.71
CA LEU A 67 13.00 -12.02 13.91
C LEU A 67 13.03 -12.92 15.15
N LYS A 68 14.18 -13.43 15.56
CA LYS A 68 14.35 -14.23 16.79
C LYS A 68 13.88 -13.51 18.05
N TYR A 69 13.94 -12.18 18.08
CA TYR A 69 13.54 -11.37 19.25
C TYR A 69 12.03 -11.07 19.28
N PHE A 70 11.29 -11.38 18.20
CA PHE A 70 9.88 -11.03 18.06
C PHE A 70 9.00 -12.23 17.71
N PRO A 71 8.94 -13.28 18.60
CA PRO A 71 8.19 -14.50 18.30
C PRO A 71 6.66 -14.31 18.27
N HIS A 72 6.16 -13.11 18.60
CA HIS A 72 4.74 -12.71 18.54
C HIS A 72 4.45 -11.75 17.38
N LEU A 73 5.32 -11.67 16.38
CA LEU A 73 5.13 -10.81 15.23
C LEU A 73 3.87 -11.21 14.46
N ASN A 74 3.09 -10.21 13.99
CA ASN A 74 1.89 -10.46 13.20
C ASN A 74 2.14 -10.28 11.70
N SER A 75 3.12 -9.46 11.30
CA SER A 75 3.41 -9.21 9.89
C SER A 75 4.87 -8.88 9.63
N ILE A 76 5.38 -9.35 8.48
CA ILE A 76 6.63 -8.89 7.86
C ILE A 76 6.20 -8.11 6.63
N THR A 77 6.44 -6.80 6.61
CA THR A 77 5.79 -5.88 5.68
C THR A 77 6.77 -5.20 4.75
N PHE A 78 6.62 -5.44 3.46
CA PHE A 78 7.41 -4.80 2.41
C PHE A 78 6.87 -3.40 2.10
N GLY A 79 7.74 -2.40 2.15
CA GLY A 79 7.45 -1.01 1.85
C GLY A 79 8.09 -0.06 2.85
N TYR A 80 8.49 1.10 2.39
CA TYR A 80 8.91 2.28 3.14
C TYR A 80 9.33 3.39 2.17
N ASN A 81 10.51 3.30 1.56
CA ASN A 81 11.13 4.36 0.74
C ASN A 81 10.55 4.48 -0.68
N GLY A 82 9.25 4.30 -0.85
CA GLY A 82 8.58 4.50 -2.12
C GLY A 82 7.71 3.32 -2.55
N GLU A 83 7.85 2.91 -3.83
CA GLU A 83 7.05 1.83 -4.41
C GLU A 83 7.87 0.53 -4.54
N PRO A 84 7.68 -0.45 -3.66
CA PRO A 84 8.52 -1.65 -3.64
C PRO A 84 8.39 -2.52 -4.90
N THR A 85 7.25 -2.45 -5.60
CA THR A 85 7.04 -3.23 -6.83
C THR A 85 7.86 -2.75 -8.03
N LEU A 86 8.52 -1.58 -7.92
CA LEU A 86 9.51 -1.13 -8.89
C LEU A 86 10.80 -1.97 -8.85
N ASN A 87 11.07 -2.70 -7.75
CA ASN A 87 12.24 -3.55 -7.67
C ASN A 87 12.01 -4.84 -8.44
N GLU A 88 12.79 -5.08 -9.50
CA GLU A 88 12.72 -6.31 -10.30
C GLU A 88 13.10 -7.56 -9.50
N ASN A 89 13.87 -7.41 -8.43
CA ASN A 89 14.28 -8.48 -7.53
C ASN A 89 13.31 -8.71 -6.36
N LEU A 90 12.11 -8.14 -6.39
CA LEU A 90 11.08 -8.30 -5.34
C LEU A 90 10.86 -9.77 -4.97
N PHE A 91 10.84 -10.68 -5.96
CA PHE A 91 10.65 -12.10 -5.73
C PHE A 91 11.80 -12.74 -4.96
N ASP A 92 13.05 -12.31 -5.19
CA ASP A 92 14.23 -12.83 -4.47
C ASP A 92 14.15 -12.46 -2.99
N PHE A 93 13.75 -11.22 -2.67
CA PHE A 93 13.50 -10.79 -1.30
C PHE A 93 12.37 -11.58 -0.65
N HIS A 94 11.24 -11.74 -1.34
CA HIS A 94 10.10 -12.50 -0.84
C HIS A 94 10.49 -13.93 -0.50
N LYS A 95 11.21 -14.63 -1.40
CA LYS A 95 11.69 -15.99 -1.18
C LYS A 95 12.58 -16.11 0.07
N ILE A 96 13.49 -15.16 0.28
CA ILE A 96 14.34 -15.16 1.48
C ILE A 96 13.49 -14.97 2.74
N VAL A 97 12.54 -14.02 2.72
CA VAL A 97 11.65 -13.75 3.86
C VAL A 97 10.80 -14.97 4.19
N THR A 98 10.19 -15.61 3.19
CA THR A 98 9.42 -16.84 3.38
C THR A 98 10.29 -17.95 4.01
N THR A 99 11.48 -18.19 3.43
CA THR A 99 12.38 -19.21 3.97
C THR A 99 12.78 -18.92 5.42
N VAL A 100 13.09 -17.68 5.78
CA VAL A 100 13.47 -17.32 7.15
C VAL A 100 12.29 -17.41 8.09
N ARG A 101 11.10 -17.00 7.69
CA ARG A 101 9.86 -17.15 8.46
C ARG A 101 9.61 -18.61 8.81
N ASP A 102 9.66 -19.48 7.80
CA ASP A 102 9.34 -20.92 7.92
C ASP A 102 10.41 -21.70 8.74
N GLU A 103 11.63 -21.15 8.89
CA GLU A 103 12.69 -21.71 9.75
C GLU A 103 12.56 -21.36 11.24
N LEU A 104 11.69 -20.41 11.59
CA LEU A 104 11.54 -19.91 12.95
C LEU A 104 10.31 -20.52 13.63
N VAL A 105 10.37 -20.62 14.96
CA VAL A 105 9.24 -21.03 15.78
C VAL A 105 8.50 -19.79 16.27
N TRP A 106 7.22 -19.71 15.95
CA TRP A 106 6.33 -18.63 16.36
C TRP A 106 5.50 -19.02 17.56
N LYS A 107 5.28 -18.09 18.49
CA LYS A 107 4.43 -18.32 19.67
C LYS A 107 2.95 -18.21 19.39
N ASN A 108 2.60 -17.50 18.32
CA ASN A 108 1.24 -17.36 17.78
C ASN A 108 1.22 -17.93 16.37
N GLU A 109 0.26 -17.50 15.56
CA GLU A 109 0.26 -17.78 14.10
C GLU A 109 1.52 -17.20 13.44
N GLU A 110 1.93 -17.82 12.35
CA GLU A 110 3.04 -17.31 11.53
C GLU A 110 2.71 -15.90 11.04
N PRO A 111 3.67 -14.97 11.07
CA PRO A 111 3.42 -13.61 10.60
C PRO A 111 3.12 -13.59 9.10
N LEU A 112 2.11 -12.82 8.72
CA LEU A 112 1.78 -12.61 7.32
C LEU A 112 2.93 -11.89 6.59
N ILE A 113 3.27 -12.33 5.40
CA ILE A 113 4.16 -11.57 4.50
C ILE A 113 3.28 -10.62 3.71
N THR A 114 3.39 -9.33 4.01
CA THR A 114 2.53 -8.28 3.49
C THR A 114 3.32 -7.35 2.58
N ILE A 115 2.69 -6.82 1.52
CA ILE A 115 3.27 -5.78 0.69
C ILE A 115 2.33 -4.59 0.54
N PHE A 116 2.89 -3.36 0.63
CA PHE A 116 2.22 -2.14 0.20
C PHE A 116 2.55 -1.85 -1.26
N THR A 117 1.58 -1.38 -2.04
CA THR A 117 1.81 -0.88 -3.39
C THR A 117 0.91 0.31 -3.70
N ASN A 118 1.39 1.25 -4.49
CA ASN A 118 0.61 2.35 -5.04
C ASN A 118 -0.21 1.96 -6.28
N SER A 119 -0.13 0.69 -6.69
CA SER A 119 -0.91 0.07 -7.77
C SER A 119 -0.51 0.42 -9.21
N THR A 120 0.39 1.38 -9.45
CA THR A 120 0.73 1.83 -10.81
C THR A 120 1.41 0.77 -11.66
N THR A 121 2.24 -0.07 -11.04
CA THR A 121 3.01 -1.14 -11.71
C THR A 121 2.15 -2.37 -12.03
N LEU A 122 0.93 -2.47 -11.50
CA LEU A 122 0.04 -3.63 -11.67
C LEU A 122 -0.48 -3.81 -13.10
N ILE A 123 -0.26 -2.85 -13.98
CA ILE A 123 -0.46 -3.01 -15.42
C ILE A 123 0.46 -4.10 -16.00
N LEU A 124 1.64 -4.30 -15.41
CA LEU A 124 2.61 -5.29 -15.82
C LEU A 124 2.23 -6.67 -15.27
N LYS A 125 2.12 -7.66 -16.16
CA LYS A 125 1.76 -9.03 -15.79
C LYS A 125 2.79 -9.64 -14.83
N GLU A 126 4.07 -9.45 -15.11
CA GLU A 126 5.16 -9.96 -14.28
C GLU A 126 5.15 -9.40 -12.86
N VAL A 127 4.71 -8.15 -12.65
CA VAL A 127 4.53 -7.59 -11.31
C VAL A 127 3.37 -8.27 -10.59
N ARG A 128 2.23 -8.46 -11.26
CA ARG A 128 1.10 -9.18 -10.65
C ARG A 128 1.47 -10.61 -10.28
N GLU A 129 2.25 -11.32 -11.13
CA GLU A 129 2.74 -12.67 -10.82
C GLU A 129 3.62 -12.71 -9.56
N ARG A 130 4.42 -11.68 -9.31
CA ARG A 130 5.27 -11.57 -8.11
C ARG A 130 4.44 -11.23 -6.87
N ILE A 131 3.54 -10.24 -6.97
CA ILE A 131 2.83 -9.69 -5.82
C ILE A 131 1.77 -10.66 -5.26
N LYS A 132 1.17 -11.51 -6.10
CA LYS A 132 0.21 -12.52 -5.65
C LYS A 132 0.81 -13.67 -4.82
N GLN A 133 2.14 -13.71 -4.67
CA GLN A 133 2.82 -14.65 -3.77
C GLN A 133 2.78 -14.19 -2.30
N PHE A 134 2.47 -12.92 -2.05
CA PHE A 134 2.32 -12.38 -0.69
C PHE A 134 1.02 -12.86 -0.05
N ASP A 135 1.03 -13.06 1.27
CA ASP A 135 -0.17 -13.46 2.01
C ASP A 135 -1.24 -12.35 1.99
N LEU A 136 -0.79 -11.09 2.06
CA LEU A 136 -1.63 -9.90 2.01
C LEU A 136 -1.03 -8.82 1.11
N VAL A 137 -1.77 -8.40 0.11
CA VAL A 137 -1.45 -7.24 -0.72
C VAL A 137 -2.31 -6.06 -0.27
N ILE A 138 -1.67 -4.95 0.14
CA ILE A 138 -2.34 -3.71 0.49
C ILE A 138 -2.08 -2.71 -0.64
N ALA A 139 -3.07 -2.53 -1.48
CA ALA A 139 -3.00 -1.70 -2.67
C ALA A 139 -3.70 -0.35 -2.45
N LYS A 140 -3.02 0.73 -2.78
CA LYS A 140 -3.54 2.10 -2.65
C LYS A 140 -4.51 2.42 -3.79
N LEU A 141 -5.65 3.02 -3.39
CA LEU A 141 -6.60 3.65 -4.28
C LEU A 141 -7.26 4.83 -3.55
N ASP A 142 -6.74 6.04 -3.73
CA ASP A 142 -7.16 7.25 -2.99
C ASP A 142 -8.14 8.13 -3.78
N ALA A 143 -8.29 7.84 -5.06
CA ALA A 143 -9.17 8.54 -5.97
C ALA A 143 -9.73 7.59 -7.03
N ALA A 144 -10.91 7.90 -7.57
CA ALA A 144 -11.55 7.19 -8.67
C ALA A 144 -11.96 8.12 -9.82
N THR A 145 -11.58 9.41 -9.74
CA THR A 145 -11.62 10.34 -10.87
C THR A 145 -10.20 10.67 -11.31
N GLU A 146 -9.98 10.84 -12.60
CA GLU A 146 -8.65 11.22 -13.13
C GLU A 146 -8.17 12.55 -12.53
N ARG A 147 -9.09 13.49 -12.36
CA ARG A 147 -8.80 14.80 -11.76
C ARG A 147 -8.28 14.67 -10.32
N ASP A 148 -8.97 13.89 -9.48
CA ASP A 148 -8.60 13.72 -8.08
C ASP A 148 -7.33 12.86 -7.93
N TYR A 149 -7.16 11.85 -8.78
CA TYR A 149 -5.96 11.03 -8.88
C TYR A 149 -4.72 11.88 -9.18
N ARG A 150 -4.77 12.68 -10.26
CA ARG A 150 -3.66 13.55 -10.65
C ARG A 150 -3.30 14.56 -9.57
N ARG A 151 -4.30 15.11 -8.92
CA ARG A 151 -4.10 16.12 -7.88
C ARG A 151 -3.60 15.52 -6.56
N THR A 152 -4.14 14.37 -6.14
CA THR A 152 -3.82 13.72 -4.86
C THR A 152 -2.51 12.96 -4.92
N ASN A 153 -2.36 12.09 -5.90
CA ASN A 153 -1.23 11.17 -6.00
C ASN A 153 -0.08 11.73 -6.82
N ARG A 154 -0.31 12.75 -7.65
CA ARG A 154 0.69 13.38 -8.54
C ARG A 154 1.53 12.31 -9.23
N PRO A 155 0.91 11.47 -10.08
CA PRO A 155 1.59 10.36 -10.73
C PRO A 155 2.65 10.87 -11.73
N HIS A 156 3.68 10.05 -11.95
CA HIS A 156 4.61 10.27 -13.04
C HIS A 156 3.86 10.38 -14.38
N PRO A 157 4.29 11.22 -15.34
CA PRO A 157 3.58 11.41 -16.61
C PRO A 157 3.29 10.13 -17.39
N GLU A 158 4.15 9.12 -17.28
CA GLU A 158 3.96 7.79 -17.90
C GLU A 158 3.13 6.82 -17.05
N SER A 159 2.60 7.25 -15.92
CA SER A 159 1.71 6.41 -15.12
C SER A 159 0.38 6.20 -15.84
N PRO A 160 -0.23 5.02 -15.70
CA PRO A 160 -1.55 4.75 -16.27
C PRO A 160 -2.59 5.71 -15.68
N ASP A 161 -3.68 5.92 -16.42
CA ASP A 161 -4.86 6.62 -15.91
C ASP A 161 -5.55 5.81 -14.79
N ILE A 162 -6.42 6.47 -14.04
CA ILE A 162 -7.07 5.86 -12.88
C ILE A 162 -7.95 4.65 -13.24
N GLU A 163 -8.62 4.68 -14.38
CA GLU A 163 -9.46 3.57 -14.82
C GLU A 163 -8.62 2.34 -15.17
N THR A 164 -7.45 2.52 -15.76
CA THR A 164 -6.49 1.45 -16.03
C THR A 164 -5.94 0.85 -14.72
N ILE A 165 -5.70 1.67 -13.70
CA ILE A 165 -5.30 1.19 -12.35
C ILE A 165 -6.43 0.35 -11.75
N ILE A 166 -7.68 0.81 -11.77
CA ILE A 166 -8.85 0.09 -11.25
C ILE A 166 -9.01 -1.26 -11.97
N LYS A 167 -8.88 -1.30 -13.29
CA LYS A 167 -8.92 -2.55 -14.07
C LYS A 167 -7.78 -3.49 -13.69
N SER A 168 -6.58 -2.97 -13.45
CA SER A 168 -5.43 -3.78 -13.04
C SER A 168 -5.61 -4.38 -11.65
N LEU A 169 -6.22 -3.65 -10.72
CA LEU A 169 -6.60 -4.15 -9.39
C LEU A 169 -7.68 -5.24 -9.48
N SER A 170 -8.71 -5.04 -10.31
CA SER A 170 -9.73 -6.07 -10.56
C SER A 170 -9.12 -7.33 -11.14
N LYS A 171 -8.19 -7.18 -12.10
CA LYS A 171 -7.47 -8.30 -12.69
C LYS A 171 -6.58 -9.02 -11.68
N LEU A 172 -5.84 -8.28 -10.84
CA LEU A 172 -5.05 -8.86 -9.76
C LEU A 172 -5.94 -9.70 -8.83
N LYS A 173 -7.09 -9.16 -8.40
CA LYS A 173 -8.04 -9.87 -7.53
C LYS A 173 -8.51 -11.19 -8.14
N LEU A 174 -8.80 -11.23 -9.43
CA LEU A 174 -9.19 -12.45 -10.14
C LEU A 174 -8.05 -13.47 -10.27
N GLU A 175 -6.81 -13.00 -10.35
CA GLU A 175 -5.60 -13.83 -10.44
C GLU A 175 -5.17 -14.39 -9.06
N MET A 176 -5.62 -13.79 -7.95
CA MET A 176 -5.29 -14.20 -6.58
C MET A 176 -6.15 -15.39 -6.13
N LYS A 177 -5.52 -16.52 -5.78
CA LYS A 177 -6.22 -17.74 -5.32
C LYS A 177 -6.12 -17.95 -3.80
N HIS A 178 -4.98 -17.68 -3.22
CA HIS A 178 -4.68 -17.97 -1.81
C HIS A 178 -4.38 -16.71 -0.99
N SER A 179 -3.88 -15.67 -1.65
CA SER A 179 -3.56 -14.38 -1.04
C SER A 179 -4.78 -13.47 -0.92
N LYS A 180 -4.72 -12.51 -0.01
CA LYS A 180 -5.79 -11.53 0.23
C LYS A 180 -5.42 -10.17 -0.37
N LEU A 181 -6.39 -9.49 -0.96
CA LEU A 181 -6.28 -8.11 -1.42
C LEU A 181 -7.02 -7.18 -0.45
N ALA A 182 -6.32 -6.20 0.08
CA ALA A 182 -6.91 -5.07 0.76
C ALA A 182 -6.74 -3.81 -0.09
N ILE A 183 -7.82 -3.06 -0.31
CA ILE A 183 -7.75 -1.72 -0.89
C ILE A 183 -7.63 -0.71 0.23
N GLN A 184 -6.64 0.17 0.13
CA GLN A 184 -6.37 1.18 1.14
C GLN A 184 -6.60 2.58 0.58
N CYS A 185 -7.54 3.34 1.20
CA CYS A 185 -7.93 4.68 0.80
C CYS A 185 -7.53 5.69 1.87
N LEU A 186 -6.65 6.62 1.55
CA LEU A 186 -6.38 7.78 2.39
C LEU A 186 -7.25 8.95 1.92
N ILE A 187 -8.08 9.46 2.82
CA ILE A 187 -8.95 10.60 2.58
C ILE A 187 -8.49 11.77 3.47
N TYR A 188 -8.38 12.95 2.88
CA TYR A 188 -7.85 14.13 3.56
C TYR A 188 -8.61 15.41 3.19
N ASN A 189 -8.49 16.41 4.06
CA ASN A 189 -8.93 17.76 3.80
C ASN A 189 -7.77 18.68 3.40
N SER A 190 -8.10 19.81 2.75
CA SER A 190 -7.18 20.90 2.45
C SER A 190 -7.74 22.22 2.96
N TYR A 191 -6.90 23.06 3.56
CA TYR A 191 -7.31 24.44 3.91
C TYR A 191 -7.03 25.46 2.80
N ARG A 192 -6.46 25.02 1.69
CA ARG A 192 -6.28 25.87 0.51
C ARG A 192 -7.55 25.88 -0.32
N ASN A 193 -8.09 27.09 -0.58
CA ASN A 193 -9.30 27.29 -1.38
C ASN A 193 -9.11 26.92 -2.88
N ASP A 194 -7.88 27.01 -3.38
CA ASP A 194 -7.50 26.67 -4.75
C ASP A 194 -7.11 25.19 -4.92
N PHE A 195 -7.21 24.38 -3.87
CA PHE A 195 -6.86 22.95 -3.89
C PHE A 195 -8.00 22.11 -3.32
N ILE A 196 -8.76 21.50 -4.19
CA ILE A 196 -9.85 20.60 -3.79
C ILE A 196 -9.25 19.25 -3.35
N SER A 197 -9.51 18.82 -2.12
CA SER A 197 -9.06 17.52 -1.59
C SER A 197 -9.80 16.34 -2.24
N ASN A 198 -9.31 15.12 -2.01
CA ASN A 198 -10.01 13.91 -2.45
C ASN A 198 -11.24 13.57 -1.59
N ASN A 199 -11.54 14.36 -0.58
CA ASN A 199 -12.71 14.25 0.30
C ASN A 199 -13.98 14.88 -0.31
N ASN A 200 -14.07 15.05 -1.62
CA ASN A 200 -15.29 15.50 -2.28
C ASN A 200 -16.24 14.31 -2.55
N ASP A 201 -17.56 14.59 -2.54
CA ASP A 201 -18.59 13.55 -2.63
C ASP A 201 -18.51 12.74 -3.93
N GLU A 202 -18.19 13.38 -5.05
CA GLU A 202 -18.02 12.70 -6.33
C GLU A 202 -16.92 11.62 -6.24
N ASN A 203 -15.76 11.98 -5.70
CA ASN A 203 -14.67 11.03 -5.55
C ASN A 203 -15.04 9.89 -4.60
N ILE A 204 -15.68 10.19 -3.46
CA ILE A 204 -16.06 9.15 -2.46
C ILE A 204 -17.03 8.13 -3.07
N ILE A 205 -18.06 8.60 -3.80
CA ILE A 205 -19.03 7.71 -4.45
C ILE A 205 -18.33 6.86 -5.51
N LYS A 206 -17.54 7.47 -6.39
CA LYS A 206 -16.79 6.75 -7.44
C LYS A 206 -15.74 5.78 -6.88
N LEU A 207 -15.13 6.10 -5.73
CA LEU A 207 -14.25 5.16 -5.03
C LEU A 207 -15.01 3.92 -4.55
N ALA A 208 -16.18 4.10 -3.94
CA ALA A 208 -17.01 2.98 -3.51
C ALA A 208 -17.43 2.10 -4.70
N GLU A 209 -17.84 2.71 -5.82
CA GLU A 209 -18.17 2.00 -7.08
C GLU A 209 -16.96 1.24 -7.65
N ALA A 210 -15.78 1.85 -7.65
CA ALA A 210 -14.55 1.22 -8.10
C ALA A 210 -14.18 0.02 -7.21
N ILE A 211 -14.31 0.16 -5.90
CA ILE A 211 -14.04 -0.90 -4.93
C ILE A 211 -15.04 -2.05 -5.10
N LYS A 212 -16.32 -1.76 -5.32
CA LYS A 212 -17.32 -2.78 -5.67
C LYS A 212 -16.90 -3.58 -6.91
N ARG A 213 -16.41 -2.91 -7.95
CA ARG A 213 -15.91 -3.56 -9.19
C ARG A 213 -14.65 -4.40 -8.94
N ILE A 214 -13.72 -3.94 -8.09
CA ILE A 214 -12.50 -4.66 -7.73
C ILE A 214 -12.83 -5.90 -6.88
N ASN A 215 -13.85 -5.80 -6.01
CA ASN A 215 -14.29 -6.82 -5.07
C ASN A 215 -13.14 -7.38 -4.20
N PRO A 216 -12.40 -6.52 -3.46
CA PRO A 216 -11.30 -6.95 -2.60
C PRO A 216 -11.82 -7.75 -1.40
N ASN A 217 -10.92 -8.36 -0.63
CA ASN A 217 -11.27 -9.02 0.64
C ASN A 217 -11.52 -8.01 1.76
N LYS A 218 -10.84 -6.83 1.70
CA LYS A 218 -10.88 -5.82 2.75
C LYS A 218 -10.74 -4.42 2.18
N VAL A 219 -11.42 -3.47 2.79
CA VAL A 219 -11.26 -2.03 2.54
C VAL A 219 -10.74 -1.36 3.81
N GLN A 220 -9.69 -0.57 3.67
CA GLN A 220 -9.09 0.19 4.77
C GLN A 220 -9.19 1.68 4.46
N ILE A 221 -10.10 2.37 5.12
CA ILE A 221 -10.26 3.82 5.02
C ILE A 221 -9.48 4.45 6.17
N TYR A 222 -8.71 5.48 5.91
CA TYR A 222 -7.98 6.22 6.94
C TYR A 222 -7.71 7.65 6.51
N SER A 223 -7.28 8.47 7.47
CA SER A 223 -6.92 9.86 7.22
C SER A 223 -5.49 10.16 7.69
N VAL A 224 -5.07 11.38 7.48
CA VAL A 224 -3.73 11.89 7.85
C VAL A 224 -3.56 11.78 9.37
N ALA A 225 -2.52 11.06 9.80
CA ALA A 225 -2.17 10.88 11.22
C ALA A 225 -0.72 11.28 11.52
N ARG A 226 0.05 11.60 10.50
CA ARG A 226 1.46 12.04 10.59
C ARG A 226 1.66 13.26 9.71
N ILE A 227 2.80 13.92 9.83
CA ILE A 227 3.14 15.12 9.04
C ILE A 227 3.12 14.75 7.54
N PRO A 228 2.24 15.37 6.74
CA PRO A 228 2.15 15.12 5.30
C PRO A 228 3.26 15.84 4.52
N ALA A 229 3.47 15.44 3.25
CA ALA A 229 4.40 16.13 2.36
C ALA A 229 4.02 17.60 2.11
N GLU A 230 2.70 17.88 2.05
CA GLU A 230 2.18 19.22 1.82
C GLU A 230 1.52 19.77 3.09
N TYR A 231 1.97 20.94 3.53
CA TYR A 231 1.55 21.59 4.78
C TYR A 231 0.05 21.91 4.85
N PHE A 232 -0.63 22.01 3.69
CA PHE A 232 -2.06 22.34 3.63
C PHE A 232 -2.98 21.11 3.77
N VAL A 233 -2.42 19.93 3.88
CA VAL A 233 -3.15 18.66 3.99
C VAL A 233 -3.37 18.31 5.46
N PHE A 234 -4.62 17.98 5.84
CA PHE A 234 -4.96 17.59 7.21
C PHE A 234 -6.06 16.51 7.24
N SER A 235 -6.31 15.95 8.41
CA SER A 235 -7.28 14.87 8.59
C SER A 235 -8.72 15.34 8.40
N ILE A 236 -9.59 14.40 8.02
CA ILE A 236 -11.05 14.60 8.08
C ILE A 236 -11.56 14.43 9.51
N ASP A 237 -12.72 15.03 9.80
CA ASP A 237 -13.40 14.91 11.08
C ASP A 237 -14.20 13.59 11.22
N GLU A 238 -14.68 13.30 12.44
CA GLU A 238 -15.40 12.07 12.75
C GLU A 238 -16.79 11.99 12.09
N GLU A 239 -17.45 13.10 11.84
CA GLU A 239 -18.75 13.14 11.16
C GLU A 239 -18.57 12.73 9.70
N ARG A 240 -17.57 13.31 9.03
CA ARG A 240 -17.25 12.97 7.66
C ARG A 240 -16.80 11.52 7.51
N LYS A 241 -16.02 10.99 8.46
CA LYS A 241 -15.65 9.57 8.50
C LYS A 241 -16.87 8.66 8.46
N LYS A 242 -17.82 8.90 9.38
CA LYS A 242 -19.07 8.13 9.49
C LYS A 242 -19.87 8.18 8.20
N TRP A 243 -19.95 9.36 7.58
CA TRP A 243 -20.63 9.53 6.31
C TRP A 243 -19.96 8.70 5.19
N ILE A 244 -18.61 8.72 5.11
CA ILE A 244 -17.86 7.96 4.10
C ILE A 244 -18.10 6.46 4.29
N VAL A 245 -17.96 5.94 5.50
CA VAL A 245 -18.18 4.51 5.80
C VAL A 245 -19.59 4.10 5.37
N LYS A 246 -20.60 4.88 5.76
CA LYS A 246 -21.99 4.63 5.37
C LYS A 246 -22.17 4.61 3.85
N LYS A 247 -21.54 5.54 3.12
CA LYS A 247 -21.59 5.57 1.65
C LYS A 247 -20.91 4.37 1.01
N PHE A 248 -19.80 3.90 1.58
CA PHE A 248 -19.15 2.68 1.10
C PHE A 248 -20.03 1.46 1.33
N GLU A 249 -20.63 1.32 2.53
CA GLU A 249 -21.56 0.22 2.85
C GLU A 249 -22.78 0.22 1.92
N GLU A 250 -23.41 1.39 1.69
CA GLU A 250 -24.57 1.54 0.79
C GLU A 250 -24.26 1.15 -0.66
N VAL A 251 -23.08 1.50 -1.18
CA VAL A 251 -22.72 1.25 -2.58
C VAL A 251 -22.18 -0.16 -2.79
N ILE A 252 -21.35 -0.64 -1.87
CA ILE A 252 -20.67 -1.93 -2.01
C ILE A 252 -21.65 -3.07 -1.84
N ASP A 253 -22.58 -2.98 -0.87
CA ASP A 253 -23.64 -3.94 -0.64
C ASP A 253 -23.13 -5.41 -0.68
N ASN A 254 -22.08 -5.68 0.09
CA ASN A 254 -21.43 -6.99 0.15
C ASN A 254 -21.00 -7.30 1.58
N ASP A 255 -21.80 -8.08 2.29
CA ASP A 255 -21.56 -8.48 3.69
C ASP A 255 -20.27 -9.27 3.91
N LEU A 256 -19.66 -9.81 2.85
CA LEU A 256 -18.39 -10.54 2.92
C LEU A 256 -17.16 -9.64 2.83
N MET A 257 -17.35 -8.36 2.50
CA MET A 257 -16.27 -7.39 2.39
C MET A 257 -16.08 -6.63 3.70
N GLU A 258 -14.95 -6.84 4.34
CA GLU A 258 -14.60 -6.14 5.58
C GLU A 258 -14.22 -4.67 5.28
N ILE A 259 -15.02 -3.71 5.76
CA ILE A 259 -14.76 -2.27 5.64
C ILE A 259 -14.35 -1.74 7.02
N ASN A 260 -13.14 -1.23 7.13
CA ASN A 260 -12.63 -0.65 8.37
C ASN A 260 -12.18 0.80 8.18
N TYR A 261 -12.44 1.61 9.19
CA TYR A 261 -11.84 2.93 9.35
C TYR A 261 -10.77 2.91 10.46
N TYR A 262 -9.60 3.57 10.19
CA TYR A 262 -8.47 3.61 11.11
C TYR A 262 -8.03 5.03 11.47
#